data_137b3328b433709aca2099e61e2ec768
#
_entry.id   137b3328b433709aca2099e61e2ec768
#
_cell.length_a   1.000
_cell.length_b   1.000
_cell.length_c   1.000
_cell.angle_alpha   90.00
_cell.angle_beta   90.00
_cell.angle_gamma   90.00
#
_symmetry.space_group_name_H-M   'P 1'
#
loop_
_entity.id
_entity.type
_entity.pdbx_description
1 polymer ?
#
loop_
_entity_poly.entity_id
_entity_poly.type
_entity_poly.pdbx_seq_one_letter_code
_entity_poly.pdbx_strand_id
1 'polypeptide(L)'
;MKLKVCGMHHNPTEVAQLQPDYLGFIFWEPSSRYFEGTIPQLPKSIKKVGVFVDATIEEVLEKVEQYQLDAVQLHGKESPEYCETLKDNFLSIRAQSRKKKVVPLDEVSTALDLTNLEIIKVFSIKDDFDFSVLENYEKVCDYFLFDTKGKLPGGNGYTFDWTLLENYPSTKPFFLSGGIGLESVEKLKAFRKSLASKHCYAIDVNSRFETEPGLKNIEHLKTFKNTLLN
;
A
#
# COMPACT_ATOMS: atom_id res chain seq x y z
N MET A 1 -3.54 -0.57 14.92
CA MET A 1 -3.21 0.15 13.68
C MET A 1 -2.07 -0.58 13.00
N LYS A 2 -2.14 -0.85 11.70
CA LYS A 2 -1.13 -1.60 10.95
C LYS A 2 0.00 -0.71 10.44
N LEU A 3 1.12 -1.34 10.04
CA LEU A 3 2.28 -0.64 9.47
C LEU A 3 2.55 -1.16 8.05
N LYS A 4 2.61 -0.25 7.09
CA LYS A 4 3.12 -0.49 5.74
C LYS A 4 4.45 0.25 5.58
N VAL A 5 5.46 -0.43 5.04
CA VAL A 5 6.75 0.16 4.67
C VAL A 5 6.88 0.09 3.15
N CYS A 6 6.87 1.24 2.49
CA CYS A 6 6.87 1.36 1.04
C CYS A 6 8.25 1.67 0.47
N GLY A 7 8.44 1.44 -0.84
CA GLY A 7 9.68 1.74 -1.54
C GLY A 7 10.83 0.78 -1.20
N MET A 8 10.50 -0.51 -1.07
CA MET A 8 11.51 -1.55 -0.88
C MET A 8 12.35 -1.73 -2.16
N HIS A 9 13.67 -1.68 -2.01
CA HIS A 9 14.60 -1.96 -3.09
C HIS A 9 15.81 -2.76 -2.56
N HIS A 10 16.62 -2.20 -1.66
CA HIS A 10 17.91 -2.77 -1.29
C HIS A 10 17.84 -3.77 -0.12
N ASN A 11 17.01 -3.54 0.88
CA ASN A 11 17.00 -4.34 2.12
C ASN A 11 15.63 -4.85 2.59
N PRO A 12 14.81 -5.45 1.72
CA PRO A 12 13.48 -5.96 2.10
C PRO A 12 13.54 -7.05 3.17
N THR A 13 14.57 -7.90 3.17
CA THR A 13 14.75 -8.97 4.16
C THR A 13 14.95 -8.42 5.57
N GLU A 14 15.78 -7.37 5.71
CA GLU A 14 16.03 -6.74 7.01
C GLU A 14 14.78 -6.03 7.53
N VAL A 15 14.05 -5.33 6.65
CA VAL A 15 12.78 -4.69 7.01
C VAL A 15 11.74 -5.73 7.41
N ALA A 16 11.69 -6.88 6.74
CA ALA A 16 10.78 -7.98 7.07
C ALA A 16 11.01 -8.55 8.49
N GLN A 17 12.24 -8.50 9.01
CA GLN A 17 12.54 -8.91 10.40
C GLN A 17 11.82 -8.03 11.44
N LEU A 18 11.49 -6.81 11.08
CA LEU A 18 10.66 -5.92 11.90
C LEU A 18 9.17 -6.30 11.89
N GLN A 19 8.77 -7.27 11.06
CA GLN A 19 7.39 -7.73 10.93
C GLN A 19 6.38 -6.59 10.71
N PRO A 20 6.54 -5.77 9.65
CA PRO A 20 5.46 -4.88 9.23
C PRO A 20 4.30 -5.71 8.67
N ASP A 21 3.10 -5.13 8.59
CA ASP A 21 1.95 -5.82 7.99
C ASP A 21 2.04 -5.85 6.46
N TYR A 22 2.64 -4.81 5.85
CA TYR A 22 2.77 -4.66 4.40
C TYR A 22 4.17 -4.20 4.01
N LEU A 23 4.69 -4.73 2.89
CA LEU A 23 5.87 -4.21 2.19
C LEU A 23 5.48 -3.78 0.77
N GLY A 24 5.82 -2.52 0.41
CA GLY A 24 5.50 -1.94 -0.89
C GLY A 24 6.70 -1.91 -1.83
N PHE A 25 6.52 -2.43 -3.04
CA PHE A 25 7.49 -2.48 -4.14
C PHE A 25 6.99 -1.58 -5.27
N ILE A 26 7.78 -0.61 -5.72
CA ILE A 26 7.36 0.40 -6.69
C ILE A 26 7.72 -0.05 -8.09
N PHE A 27 6.71 -0.25 -8.94
CA PHE A 27 6.83 -0.62 -10.35
C PHE A 27 6.53 0.59 -11.27
N TRP A 28 7.20 1.70 -11.01
CA TRP A 28 7.15 2.92 -11.79
C TRP A 28 8.56 3.42 -12.07
N GLU A 29 9.04 3.24 -13.30
CA GLU A 29 10.44 3.49 -13.70
C GLU A 29 10.98 4.88 -13.34
N PRO A 30 10.19 5.98 -13.43
CA PRO A 30 10.70 7.29 -13.04
C PRO A 30 11.00 7.43 -11.55
N SER A 31 10.62 6.48 -10.72
CA SER A 31 10.90 6.49 -9.28
C SER A 31 12.36 6.10 -9.01
N SER A 32 13.05 6.89 -8.15
CA SER A 32 14.36 6.48 -7.62
C SER A 32 14.31 5.22 -6.73
N ARG A 33 13.11 4.69 -6.49
CA ARG A 33 12.83 3.45 -5.72
C ARG A 33 12.21 2.38 -6.61
N TYR A 34 12.37 2.52 -7.93
CA TYR A 34 11.89 1.51 -8.86
C TYR A 34 12.47 0.14 -8.51
N PHE A 35 11.60 -0.84 -8.41
CA PHE A 35 11.99 -2.18 -8.02
C PHE A 35 12.20 -3.07 -9.24
N GLU A 36 13.41 -3.57 -9.37
CA GLU A 36 13.80 -4.62 -10.30
C GLU A 36 14.42 -5.79 -9.53
N GLY A 37 14.24 -6.99 -10.04
CA GLY A 37 14.87 -8.19 -9.48
C GLY A 37 13.89 -9.14 -8.82
N THR A 38 14.30 -9.80 -7.76
CA THR A 38 13.51 -10.83 -7.07
C THR A 38 13.13 -10.37 -5.68
N ILE A 39 11.84 -10.45 -5.34
CA ILE A 39 11.40 -10.27 -3.95
C ILE A 39 11.85 -11.51 -3.16
N PRO A 40 12.62 -11.35 -2.07
CA PRO A 40 13.04 -12.47 -1.25
C PRO A 40 11.84 -13.16 -0.61
N GLN A 41 12.05 -14.38 -0.13
CA GLN A 41 11.03 -15.09 0.62
C GLN A 41 10.71 -14.31 1.91
N LEU A 42 9.47 -13.83 2.02
CA LEU A 42 8.98 -13.08 3.16
C LEU A 42 8.09 -13.95 4.06
N PRO A 43 7.99 -13.65 5.37
CA PRO A 43 7.01 -14.29 6.23
C PRO A 43 5.59 -14.13 5.65
N LYS A 44 4.78 -15.19 5.72
CA LYS A 44 3.39 -15.17 5.19
C LYS A 44 2.48 -14.13 5.85
N SER A 45 2.85 -13.62 7.02
CA SER A 45 2.14 -12.55 7.72
C SER A 45 2.33 -11.17 7.07
N ILE A 46 3.31 -11.01 6.18
CA ILE A 46 3.62 -9.75 5.50
C ILE A 46 3.02 -9.78 4.11
N LYS A 47 2.09 -8.87 3.83
CA LYS A 47 1.50 -8.71 2.51
C LYS A 47 2.42 -7.91 1.58
N LYS A 48 2.59 -8.40 0.35
CA LYS A 48 3.35 -7.74 -0.72
C LYS A 48 2.44 -6.82 -1.50
N VAL A 49 2.79 -5.54 -1.59
CA VAL A 49 2.03 -4.51 -2.31
C VAL A 49 2.84 -4.04 -3.51
N GLY A 50 2.30 -4.19 -4.72
CA GLY A 50 2.84 -3.52 -5.90
C GLY A 50 2.29 -2.11 -6.02
N VAL A 51 3.17 -1.12 -6.21
CA VAL A 51 2.78 0.29 -6.39
C VAL A 51 2.95 0.66 -7.86
N PHE A 52 1.87 1.14 -8.47
CA PHE A 52 1.78 1.46 -9.89
C PHE A 52 1.30 2.90 -10.09
N VAL A 53 1.71 3.53 -11.19
CA VAL A 53 1.29 4.87 -11.60
C VAL A 53 0.92 4.81 -13.08
N ASP A 54 -0.37 4.92 -13.37
CA ASP A 54 -0.93 4.91 -14.74
C ASP A 54 -0.47 3.73 -15.62
N ALA A 55 -0.15 2.57 -15.01
CA ALA A 55 0.22 1.35 -15.71
C ALA A 55 -0.99 0.72 -16.41
N THR A 56 -0.76 -0.05 -17.46
CA THR A 56 -1.84 -0.84 -18.09
C THR A 56 -2.28 -1.99 -17.17
N ILE A 57 -3.50 -2.48 -17.37
CA ILE A 57 -4.03 -3.60 -16.58
C ILE A 57 -3.17 -4.86 -16.78
N GLU A 58 -2.70 -5.08 -18.00
CA GLU A 58 -1.84 -6.19 -18.39
C GLU A 58 -0.52 -6.15 -17.61
N GLU A 59 0.15 -4.99 -17.56
CA GLU A 59 1.39 -4.79 -16.80
C GLU A 59 1.19 -5.04 -15.31
N VAL A 60 0.08 -4.54 -14.73
CA VAL A 60 -0.23 -4.78 -13.32
C VAL A 60 -0.43 -6.27 -13.05
N LEU A 61 -1.23 -6.97 -13.88
CA LEU A 61 -1.51 -8.39 -13.72
C LEU A 61 -0.26 -9.25 -13.90
N GLU A 62 0.63 -8.90 -14.85
CA GLU A 62 1.93 -9.56 -15.03
C GLU A 62 2.76 -9.48 -13.74
N LYS A 63 2.88 -8.28 -13.14
CA LYS A 63 3.63 -8.10 -11.88
C LYS A 63 2.96 -8.79 -10.70
N VAL A 64 1.61 -8.79 -10.64
CA VAL A 64 0.86 -9.53 -9.62
C VAL A 64 1.19 -11.02 -9.68
N GLU A 65 1.25 -11.62 -10.86
CA GLU A 65 1.59 -13.03 -11.04
C GLU A 65 3.08 -13.29 -10.78
N GLN A 66 3.97 -12.49 -11.37
CA GLN A 66 5.41 -12.64 -11.26
C GLN A 66 5.89 -12.60 -9.80
N TYR A 67 5.38 -11.65 -9.01
CA TYR A 67 5.82 -11.43 -7.65
C TYR A 67 4.86 -11.99 -6.60
N GLN A 68 3.75 -12.58 -7.03
CA GLN A 68 2.68 -13.07 -6.16
C GLN A 68 2.24 -11.98 -5.17
N LEU A 69 1.83 -10.84 -5.71
CA LEU A 69 1.41 -9.69 -4.91
C LEU A 69 0.05 -9.97 -4.25
N ASP A 70 -0.09 -9.53 -2.99
CA ASP A 70 -1.33 -9.62 -2.21
C ASP A 70 -2.23 -8.41 -2.43
N ALA A 71 -1.63 -7.27 -2.79
CA ALA A 71 -2.33 -6.03 -3.04
C ALA A 71 -1.67 -5.21 -4.14
N VAL A 72 -2.45 -4.34 -4.78
CA VAL A 72 -1.98 -3.31 -5.70
C VAL A 72 -2.35 -1.94 -5.15
N GLN A 73 -1.38 -1.01 -5.19
CA GLN A 73 -1.58 0.39 -4.86
C GLN A 73 -1.54 1.21 -6.15
N LEU A 74 -2.67 1.81 -6.49
CA LEU A 74 -2.86 2.61 -7.70
C LEU A 74 -2.62 4.08 -7.34
N HIS A 75 -1.46 4.62 -7.73
CA HIS A 75 -0.96 5.94 -7.31
C HIS A 75 -0.99 6.99 -8.44
N GLY A 76 -1.59 6.66 -9.55
CA GLY A 76 -1.81 7.53 -10.71
C GLY A 76 -3.24 8.03 -10.79
N LYS A 77 -3.73 8.20 -12.03
CA LYS A 77 -5.07 8.70 -12.36
C LYS A 77 -6.05 7.56 -12.71
N GLU A 78 -5.78 6.35 -12.24
CA GLU A 78 -6.61 5.18 -12.53
C GLU A 78 -8.05 5.46 -12.11
N SER A 79 -8.99 5.30 -13.06
CA SER A 79 -10.42 5.57 -12.87
C SER A 79 -11.11 4.45 -12.06
N PRO A 80 -12.36 4.66 -11.59
CA PRO A 80 -13.16 3.59 -11.01
C PRO A 80 -13.34 2.40 -11.94
N GLU A 81 -13.56 2.65 -13.24
CA GLU A 81 -13.72 1.61 -14.27
C GLU A 81 -12.42 0.80 -14.45
N TYR A 82 -11.26 1.46 -14.35
CA TYR A 82 -9.98 0.77 -14.36
C TYR A 82 -9.88 -0.19 -13.16
N CYS A 83 -10.25 0.26 -11.96
CA CYS A 83 -10.20 -0.56 -10.74
C CYS A 83 -11.13 -1.78 -10.85
N GLU A 84 -12.36 -1.60 -11.38
CA GLU A 84 -13.32 -2.65 -11.61
C GLU A 84 -12.79 -3.67 -12.62
N THR A 85 -12.32 -3.20 -13.78
CA THR A 85 -11.77 -4.05 -14.85
C THR A 85 -10.54 -4.84 -14.37
N LEU A 86 -9.65 -4.22 -13.58
CA LEU A 86 -8.51 -4.90 -12.99
C LEU A 86 -8.94 -6.06 -12.08
N LYS A 87 -9.95 -5.83 -11.24
CA LYS A 87 -10.49 -6.85 -10.32
C LYS A 87 -11.12 -8.00 -11.08
N ASP A 88 -11.93 -7.71 -12.10
CA ASP A 88 -12.60 -8.72 -12.92
C ASP A 88 -11.61 -9.57 -13.73
N ASN A 89 -10.60 -8.94 -14.32
CA ASN A 89 -9.55 -9.65 -15.04
C ASN A 89 -8.74 -10.56 -14.13
N PHE A 90 -8.38 -10.08 -12.92
CA PHE A 90 -7.70 -10.91 -11.93
C PHE A 90 -8.52 -12.14 -11.56
N LEU A 91 -9.82 -11.97 -11.25
CA LEU A 91 -10.72 -13.07 -10.90
C LEU A 91 -10.88 -14.07 -12.07
N SER A 92 -10.98 -13.58 -13.29
CA SER A 92 -11.06 -14.41 -14.51
C SER A 92 -9.81 -15.27 -14.70
N ILE A 93 -8.60 -14.69 -14.59
CA ILE A 93 -7.33 -15.43 -14.70
C ILE A 93 -7.25 -16.51 -13.61
N ARG A 94 -7.63 -16.19 -12.38
CA ARG A 94 -7.63 -17.15 -11.26
C ARG A 94 -8.62 -18.29 -11.48
N ALA A 95 -9.82 -18.00 -11.98
CA ALA A 95 -10.82 -19.03 -12.31
C ALA A 95 -10.32 -19.99 -13.41
N GLN A 96 -9.63 -19.47 -14.43
CA GLN A 96 -9.05 -20.28 -15.50
C GLN A 96 -7.89 -21.15 -15.00
N SER A 97 -7.03 -20.60 -14.14
CA SER A 97 -5.90 -21.32 -13.54
C SER A 97 -6.38 -22.49 -12.65
N ARG A 98 -7.46 -22.31 -11.93
CA ARG A 98 -8.10 -23.39 -11.14
C ARG A 98 -8.65 -24.52 -12.01
N LYS A 99 -9.24 -24.22 -13.15
CA LYS A 99 -9.77 -25.24 -14.09
C LYS A 99 -8.66 -26.06 -14.75
N LYS A 100 -7.45 -25.49 -14.94
CA LYS A 100 -6.30 -26.18 -15.55
C LYS A 100 -5.54 -27.08 -14.56
N LYS A 101 -5.59 -26.78 -13.25
CA LYS A 101 -4.96 -27.62 -12.20
C LYS A 101 -5.98 -28.64 -11.71
N VAL A 102 -5.96 -29.85 -12.27
CA VAL A 102 -6.50 -31.06 -11.64
C VAL A 102 -5.48 -31.44 -10.54
N VAL A 103 -5.58 -30.81 -9.37
CA VAL A 103 -4.71 -31.12 -8.23
C VAL A 103 -5.50 -32.01 -7.26
N PRO A 104 -4.93 -33.10 -6.71
CA PRO A 104 -5.54 -33.87 -5.65
C PRO A 104 -5.90 -32.98 -4.44
N LEU A 105 -7.01 -33.31 -3.76
CA LEU A 105 -7.59 -32.48 -2.67
C LEU A 105 -6.68 -32.22 -1.47
N ASP A 106 -5.62 -32.98 -1.32
CA ASP A 106 -4.65 -32.93 -0.23
C ASP A 106 -3.49 -31.93 -0.42
N GLU A 107 -3.23 -31.47 -1.67
CA GLU A 107 -2.23 -30.43 -1.95
C GLU A 107 -2.82 -29.01 -2.11
N VAL A 108 -4.11 -28.86 -1.92
CA VAL A 108 -4.88 -27.59 -2.13
C VAL A 108 -4.52 -26.50 -1.10
N SER A 109 -3.85 -26.87 -0.02
CA SER A 109 -3.66 -26.00 1.17
C SER A 109 -2.59 -24.92 1.06
N THR A 110 -1.67 -24.93 0.08
CA THR A 110 -0.52 -24.01 0.08
C THR A 110 -0.43 -23.01 -1.09
N ALA A 111 -1.23 -23.21 -2.15
CA ALA A 111 -1.20 -22.33 -3.33
C ALA A 111 -2.47 -21.48 -3.49
N LEU A 112 -3.36 -21.42 -2.50
CA LEU A 112 -4.76 -21.07 -2.70
C LEU A 112 -5.31 -19.88 -1.91
N ASP A 113 -4.51 -19.19 -1.11
CA ASP A 113 -5.00 -18.07 -0.31
C ASP A 113 -4.97 -16.69 -1.01
N LEU A 114 -4.49 -16.62 -2.25
CA LEU A 114 -4.67 -15.41 -3.07
C LEU A 114 -6.03 -15.42 -3.78
N THR A 115 -7.10 -15.56 -3.01
CA THR A 115 -8.46 -15.53 -3.56
C THR A 115 -8.95 -14.10 -3.82
N ASN A 116 -8.28 -13.11 -3.26
CA ASN A 116 -8.65 -11.71 -3.41
C ASN A 116 -7.39 -10.83 -3.51
N LEU A 117 -7.25 -10.12 -4.62
CA LEU A 117 -6.25 -9.06 -4.77
C LEU A 117 -6.83 -7.78 -4.15
N GLU A 118 -6.17 -7.25 -3.11
CA GLU A 118 -6.60 -6.00 -2.49
C GLU A 118 -6.25 -4.81 -3.39
N ILE A 119 -7.18 -3.90 -3.59
CA ILE A 119 -6.98 -2.66 -4.35
C ILE A 119 -6.93 -1.48 -3.37
N ILE A 120 -5.79 -0.78 -3.35
CA ILE A 120 -5.56 0.44 -2.56
C ILE A 120 -5.50 1.62 -3.54
N LYS A 121 -6.51 2.50 -3.55
CA LYS A 121 -6.49 3.70 -4.40
C LYS A 121 -5.94 4.89 -3.63
N VAL A 122 -4.93 5.54 -4.21
CA VAL A 122 -4.29 6.72 -3.62
C VAL A 122 -5.02 7.99 -4.02
N PHE A 123 -5.22 8.86 -3.04
CA PHE A 123 -5.71 10.23 -3.21
C PHE A 123 -4.70 11.20 -2.58
N SER A 124 -4.23 12.12 -3.40
CA SER A 124 -3.27 13.14 -2.95
C SER A 124 -4.02 14.32 -2.34
N ILE A 125 -3.78 14.57 -1.05
CA ILE A 125 -4.36 15.68 -0.29
C ILE A 125 -3.34 16.81 -0.17
N LYS A 126 -3.83 18.06 -0.25
CA LYS A 126 -3.08 19.26 0.04
C LYS A 126 -3.72 19.98 1.26
N ASP A 127 -4.11 21.24 1.10
CA ASP A 127 -4.72 22.02 2.19
C ASP A 127 -6.24 21.83 2.26
N ASP A 128 -6.83 21.36 1.16
CA ASP A 128 -8.24 21.01 1.00
C ASP A 128 -8.38 19.71 0.21
N PHE A 129 -9.51 19.03 0.34
CA PHE A 129 -9.83 17.83 -0.42
C PHE A 129 -11.35 17.68 -0.56
N ASP A 130 -11.80 17.49 -1.79
CA ASP A 130 -13.20 17.18 -2.08
C ASP A 130 -13.43 15.66 -1.92
N PHE A 131 -14.02 15.28 -0.79
CA PHE A 131 -14.34 13.89 -0.50
C PHE A 131 -15.40 13.27 -1.39
N SER A 132 -16.15 14.04 -2.17
CA SER A 132 -17.17 13.48 -3.08
C SER A 132 -16.58 12.60 -4.16
N VAL A 133 -15.31 12.82 -4.52
CA VAL A 133 -14.59 11.97 -5.50
C VAL A 133 -14.47 10.50 -5.04
N LEU A 134 -14.55 10.23 -3.75
CA LEU A 134 -14.42 8.88 -3.19
C LEU A 134 -15.61 8.00 -3.51
N GLU A 135 -16.81 8.58 -3.69
CA GLU A 135 -18.06 7.84 -3.88
C GLU A 135 -17.96 6.83 -5.05
N ASN A 136 -17.30 7.27 -6.14
CA ASN A 136 -17.12 6.42 -7.33
C ASN A 136 -16.18 5.23 -7.10
N TYR A 137 -15.32 5.30 -6.08
CA TYR A 137 -14.33 4.25 -5.76
C TYR A 137 -14.78 3.33 -4.62
N GLU A 138 -15.90 3.64 -3.95
CA GLU A 138 -16.38 2.89 -2.78
C GLU A 138 -16.58 1.39 -3.05
N LYS A 139 -17.05 1.01 -4.22
CA LYS A 139 -17.37 -0.38 -4.56
C LYS A 139 -16.21 -1.12 -5.21
N VAL A 140 -15.26 -0.40 -5.81
CA VAL A 140 -14.22 -0.97 -6.66
C VAL A 140 -12.85 -1.07 -6.01
N CYS A 141 -12.64 -0.40 -4.86
CA CYS A 141 -11.41 -0.48 -4.07
C CYS A 141 -11.68 -1.07 -2.69
N ASP A 142 -10.67 -1.74 -2.12
CA ASP A 142 -10.76 -2.30 -0.77
C ASP A 142 -10.32 -1.29 0.28
N TYR A 143 -9.36 -0.43 -0.07
CA TYR A 143 -8.83 0.63 0.79
C TYR A 143 -8.63 1.92 0.01
N PHE A 144 -8.73 3.06 0.71
CA PHE A 144 -8.16 4.32 0.25
C PHE A 144 -6.78 4.51 0.88
N LEU A 145 -5.95 5.34 0.24
CA LEU A 145 -4.72 5.83 0.82
C LEU A 145 -4.67 7.34 0.63
N PHE A 146 -4.53 8.07 1.73
CA PHE A 146 -4.39 9.53 1.70
C PHE A 146 -2.91 9.89 1.83
N ASP A 147 -2.37 10.46 0.75
CA ASP A 147 -0.97 10.89 0.68
C ASP A 147 -0.86 12.40 0.56
N THR A 148 0.20 12.98 1.09
CA THR A 148 0.45 14.42 0.97
C THR A 148 0.77 14.79 -0.48
N LYS A 149 0.02 15.74 -1.06
CA LYS A 149 0.26 16.24 -2.41
C LYS A 149 1.56 17.03 -2.48
N GLY A 150 2.57 16.45 -3.09
CA GLY A 150 3.82 17.11 -3.37
C GLY A 150 3.98 17.52 -4.82
N LYS A 151 5.19 18.02 -5.17
CA LYS A 151 5.55 18.33 -6.57
C LYS A 151 5.70 17.09 -7.42
N LEU A 152 6.05 15.95 -6.81
CA LEU A 152 6.20 14.63 -7.43
C LEU A 152 5.45 13.59 -6.59
N PRO A 153 5.00 12.47 -7.18
CA PRO A 153 4.45 11.35 -6.42
C PRO A 153 5.47 10.83 -5.40
N GLY A 154 5.17 10.99 -4.12
CA GLY A 154 5.97 10.50 -2.98
C GLY A 154 7.18 11.34 -2.58
N GLY A 155 7.50 11.37 -1.29
CA GLY A 155 8.78 11.87 -0.77
C GLY A 155 8.91 13.37 -0.54
N ASN A 156 7.82 14.12 -0.38
CA ASN A 156 7.85 15.59 -0.27
C ASN A 156 8.22 16.16 1.10
N GLY A 157 8.34 15.32 2.11
CA GLY A 157 8.92 15.67 3.39
C GLY A 157 8.06 16.49 4.37
N TYR A 158 6.81 16.80 4.06
CA TYR A 158 5.84 17.39 4.98
C TYR A 158 4.52 16.60 4.98
N THR A 159 3.74 16.74 6.03
CA THR A 159 2.42 16.09 6.17
C THR A 159 1.33 17.13 5.89
N PHE A 160 0.23 16.71 5.22
CA PHE A 160 -0.98 17.53 5.20
C PHE A 160 -1.62 17.62 6.60
N ASP A 161 -2.60 18.50 6.76
CA ASP A 161 -3.34 18.62 8.02
C ASP A 161 -4.30 17.43 8.18
N TRP A 162 -3.99 16.49 9.07
CA TRP A 162 -4.80 15.29 9.29
C TRP A 162 -6.16 15.57 9.90
N THR A 163 -6.44 16.78 10.41
CA THR A 163 -7.77 17.17 10.90
C THR A 163 -8.80 17.21 9.77
N LEU A 164 -8.37 17.36 8.50
CA LEU A 164 -9.24 17.22 7.33
C LEU A 164 -10.00 15.90 7.32
N LEU A 165 -9.38 14.82 7.84
CA LEU A 165 -9.98 13.49 7.90
C LEU A 165 -11.10 13.37 8.94
N GLU A 166 -11.35 14.38 9.77
CA GLU A 166 -12.54 14.42 10.64
C GLU A 166 -13.82 14.55 9.82
N ASN A 167 -13.72 15.12 8.60
CA ASN A 167 -14.81 15.23 7.64
C ASN A 167 -14.87 14.04 6.66
N TYR A 168 -14.10 12.98 6.88
CA TYR A 168 -14.11 11.79 6.03
C TYR A 168 -15.49 11.12 6.07
N PRO A 169 -16.25 11.09 4.94
CA PRO A 169 -17.66 10.72 4.97
C PRO A 169 -17.92 9.22 4.90
N SER A 170 -16.88 8.43 4.61
CA SER A 170 -16.98 7.00 4.36
C SER A 170 -16.61 6.17 5.60
N THR A 171 -17.06 4.91 5.59
CA THR A 171 -16.61 3.90 6.56
C THR A 171 -15.50 3.00 6.00
N LYS A 172 -15.10 3.20 4.73
CA LYS A 172 -14.03 2.43 4.10
C LYS A 172 -12.72 2.64 4.84
N PRO A 173 -12.00 1.55 5.19
CA PRO A 173 -10.71 1.69 5.85
C PRO A 173 -9.68 2.37 4.94
N PHE A 174 -8.81 3.20 5.53
CA PHE A 174 -7.79 3.91 4.77
C PHE A 174 -6.40 3.79 5.38
N PHE A 175 -5.40 4.00 4.53
CA PHE A 175 -4.00 4.16 4.90
C PHE A 175 -3.68 5.66 4.97
N LEU A 176 -2.96 6.07 6.02
CA LEU A 176 -2.43 7.42 6.16
C LEU A 176 -0.97 7.44 5.73
N SER A 177 -0.64 8.30 4.77
CA SER A 177 0.70 8.44 4.18
C SER A 177 1.14 9.90 4.08
N GLY A 178 2.31 10.13 3.52
CA GLY A 178 2.85 11.45 3.19
C GLY A 178 3.70 12.07 4.30
N GLY A 179 5.03 12.06 4.10
CA GLY A 179 5.98 12.76 4.95
C GLY A 179 6.11 12.26 6.39
N ILE A 180 5.55 11.11 6.71
CA ILE A 180 5.56 10.55 8.06
C ILE A 180 6.97 10.04 8.42
N GLY A 181 7.51 10.53 9.52
CA GLY A 181 8.83 10.19 10.07
C GLY A 181 8.81 10.06 11.59
N LEU A 182 9.99 9.91 12.21
CA LEU A 182 10.12 9.85 13.68
C LEU A 182 9.57 11.10 14.36
N GLU A 183 9.75 12.27 13.74
CA GLU A 183 9.21 13.54 14.19
C GLU A 183 7.67 13.61 14.21
N SER A 184 7.02 12.71 13.49
CA SER A 184 5.56 12.65 13.41
C SER A 184 4.92 11.85 14.54
N VAL A 185 5.69 11.17 15.40
CA VAL A 185 5.18 10.22 16.40
C VAL A 185 4.17 10.87 17.35
N GLU A 186 4.47 12.04 17.90
CA GLU A 186 3.55 12.71 18.82
C GLU A 186 2.27 13.18 18.11
N LYS A 187 2.40 13.67 16.88
CA LYS A 187 1.24 14.01 16.02
C LYS A 187 0.39 12.77 15.75
N LEU A 188 1.01 11.61 15.46
CA LEU A 188 0.31 10.34 15.24
C LEU A 188 -0.40 9.84 16.51
N LYS A 189 0.21 9.99 17.69
CA LYS A 189 -0.44 9.67 18.97
C LYS A 189 -1.66 10.53 19.22
N ALA A 190 -1.60 11.81 18.91
CA ALA A 190 -2.75 12.71 18.98
C ALA A 190 -3.82 12.33 17.96
N PHE A 191 -3.43 12.08 16.70
CA PHE A 191 -4.31 11.62 15.63
C PHE A 191 -5.06 10.33 16.03
N ARG A 192 -4.39 9.34 16.61
CA ARG A 192 -5.03 8.09 17.07
C ARG A 192 -6.16 8.29 18.09
N LYS A 193 -6.18 9.43 18.78
CA LYS A 193 -7.22 9.80 19.78
C LYS A 193 -8.32 10.66 19.16
N SER A 194 -8.15 11.15 17.94
CA SER A 194 -9.11 12.01 17.25
C SER A 194 -10.13 11.21 16.44
N LEU A 195 -11.25 11.86 16.10
CA LEU A 195 -12.27 11.29 15.20
C LEU A 195 -11.71 10.96 13.81
N ALA A 196 -10.71 11.73 13.34
CA ALA A 196 -10.04 11.53 12.07
C ALA A 196 -9.43 10.11 11.92
N SER A 197 -9.04 9.47 13.02
CA SER A 197 -8.44 8.13 12.99
C SER A 197 -9.44 6.98 12.98
N LYS A 198 -10.74 7.23 13.08
CA LYS A 198 -11.78 6.20 13.27
C LYS A 198 -11.70 5.07 12.24
N HIS A 199 -11.41 5.40 11.00
CA HIS A 199 -11.31 4.43 9.90
C HIS A 199 -9.86 4.26 9.38
N CYS A 200 -8.87 4.81 10.10
CA CYS A 200 -7.47 4.64 9.75
C CYS A 200 -7.02 3.22 10.08
N TYR A 201 -6.76 2.46 9.03
CA TYR A 201 -6.37 1.05 9.10
C TYR A 201 -4.87 0.88 9.30
N ALA A 202 -4.06 1.65 8.54
CA ALA A 202 -2.62 1.53 8.56
C ALA A 202 -1.92 2.89 8.38
N ILE A 203 -0.68 2.94 8.89
CA ILE A 203 0.26 4.02 8.58
C ILE A 203 1.21 3.51 7.50
N ASP A 204 1.36 4.30 6.42
CA ASP A 204 2.30 4.03 5.33
C ASP A 204 3.51 4.96 5.41
N VAL A 205 4.70 4.39 5.53
CA VAL A 205 5.97 5.11 5.65
C VAL A 205 6.90 4.78 4.49
N ASN A 206 7.71 5.77 4.08
CA ASN A 206 8.64 5.60 2.97
C ASN A 206 9.93 6.41 3.20
N SER A 207 10.09 7.55 2.54
CA SER A 207 11.36 8.31 2.38
C SER A 207 11.98 8.81 3.67
N ARG A 208 11.17 9.08 4.72
CA ARG A 208 11.69 9.55 6.02
C ARG A 208 12.42 8.46 6.81
N PHE A 209 12.33 7.23 6.36
CA PHE A 209 12.99 6.07 6.95
C PHE A 209 14.07 5.50 6.03
N GLU A 210 14.72 6.33 5.24
CA GLU A 210 15.77 5.92 4.30
C GLU A 210 17.09 6.60 4.62
N THR A 211 18.20 5.89 4.39
CA THR A 211 19.55 6.44 4.34
C THR A 211 19.90 6.91 2.93
N GLU A 212 19.36 6.21 1.93
CA GLU A 212 19.34 6.59 0.51
C GLU A 212 18.07 6.00 -0.14
N PRO A 213 17.62 6.48 -1.32
CA PRO A 213 16.41 6.01 -1.95
C PRO A 213 16.36 4.48 -2.08
N GLY A 214 15.36 3.85 -1.46
CA GLY A 214 15.17 2.40 -1.47
C GLY A 214 15.97 1.61 -0.42
N LEU A 215 16.87 2.25 0.36
CA LEU A 215 17.57 1.64 1.49
C LEU A 215 16.99 2.14 2.81
N LYS A 216 16.24 1.29 3.49
CA LYS A 216 15.59 1.67 4.76
C LYS A 216 16.54 1.66 5.94
N ASN A 217 16.42 2.67 6.80
CA ASN A 217 17.08 2.74 8.09
C ASN A 217 16.33 1.87 9.10
N ILE A 218 16.88 0.72 9.42
CA ILE A 218 16.25 -0.30 10.27
C ILE A 218 16.05 0.22 11.69
N GLU A 219 17.03 0.94 12.26
CA GLU A 219 16.92 1.46 13.63
C GLU A 219 15.82 2.52 13.75
N HIS A 220 15.68 3.41 12.75
CA HIS A 220 14.58 4.37 12.73
C HIS A 220 13.22 3.69 12.62
N LEU A 221 13.08 2.69 11.73
CA LEU A 221 11.84 1.92 11.59
C LEU A 221 11.49 1.17 12.87
N LYS A 222 12.47 0.53 13.52
CA LYS A 222 12.30 -0.18 14.79
C LYS A 222 11.84 0.77 15.91
N THR A 223 12.49 1.92 16.02
CA THR A 223 12.12 2.95 16.98
C THR A 223 10.69 3.44 16.75
N PHE A 224 10.35 3.75 15.50
CA PHE A 224 9.02 4.21 15.10
C PHE A 224 7.95 3.16 15.44
N LYS A 225 8.17 1.90 15.02
CA LYS A 225 7.24 0.80 15.29
C LYS A 225 6.99 0.64 16.78
N ASN A 226 8.04 0.57 17.59
CA ASN A 226 7.93 0.40 19.04
C ASN A 226 7.19 1.56 19.71
N THR A 227 7.41 2.79 19.25
CA THR A 227 6.78 3.98 19.83
C THR A 227 5.32 4.17 19.40
N LEU A 228 4.99 3.73 18.18
CA LEU A 228 3.64 3.89 17.62
C LEU A 228 2.67 2.78 18.05
N LEU A 229 3.16 1.54 18.21
CA LEU A 229 2.31 0.36 18.42
C LEU A 229 2.18 -0.02 19.90
N ASN A 230 3.04 0.52 20.76
CA ASN A 230 2.95 0.45 22.23
C ASN A 230 2.25 1.69 22.78
#